data_ce1de1007baddda6ead52f4097c1ec1e
#
_entry.id   ce1de1007baddda6ead52f4097c1ec1e
#
_cell.length_a   1.000
_cell.length_b   1.000
_cell.length_c   1.000
_cell.angle_alpha   90.00
_cell.angle_beta   90.00
_cell.angle_gamma   90.00
#
_symmetry.space_group_name_H-M   'P 1'
#
loop_
_entity.id
_entity.type
_entity.pdbx_description
1 polymer ?
#
loop_
_entity_poly.entity_id
_entity_poly.type
_entity_poly.pdbx_seq_one_letter_code
_entity_poly.pdbx_strand_id
1 'polypeptide(L)' 'MRRLFADRLVFATAVVVVLMAVIFALLRTAG' A
#
# COMPACT_ATOMS: atom_id res chain seq x y z
N MET A 1 9.64 14.51 -16.10
CA MET A 1 8.40 13.81 -16.39
C MET A 1 8.39 12.38 -15.92
N ARG A 2 9.44 11.67 -16.23
CA ARG A 2 9.51 10.29 -15.80
C ARG A 2 9.52 10.14 -14.29
N ARG A 3 10.13 11.10 -13.65
CA ARG A 3 10.18 11.06 -12.18
C ARG A 3 8.82 11.11 -11.57
N LEU A 4 7.96 11.96 -12.13
CA LEU A 4 6.60 12.08 -11.60
C LEU A 4 5.85 10.77 -11.75
N PHE A 5 6.06 10.10 -12.87
CA PHE A 5 5.40 8.82 -13.09
C PHE A 5 5.90 7.76 -12.13
N ALA A 6 7.20 7.71 -11.96
CA ALA A 6 7.80 6.73 -11.07
C ALA A 6 7.37 6.98 -9.63
N ASP A 7 7.33 8.22 -9.23
CA ASP A 7 6.92 8.58 -7.88
C ASP A 7 5.48 8.15 -7.61
N ARG A 8 4.62 8.34 -8.58
CA ARG A 8 3.24 7.98 -8.41
C ARG A 8 3.07 6.48 -8.29
N LEU A 9 3.79 5.76 -9.11
CA LEU A 9 3.72 4.30 -9.06
C LEU A 9 4.20 3.78 -7.72
N VAL A 10 5.29 4.33 -7.23
CA VAL A 10 5.82 3.91 -5.94
C VAL A 10 4.83 4.25 -4.83
N PHE A 11 4.26 5.43 -4.90
CA PHE A 11 3.29 5.85 -3.90
C PHE A 11 2.07 4.93 -3.91
N ALA A 12 1.57 4.63 -5.08
CA ALA A 12 0.40 3.76 -5.19
C ALA A 12 0.71 2.38 -4.65
N THR A 13 1.87 1.85 -4.98
CA THR A 13 2.27 0.54 -4.50
C THR A 13 2.37 0.54 -2.97
N ALA A 14 2.95 1.56 -2.42
CA ALA A 14 3.09 1.66 -0.98
C ALA A 14 1.71 1.69 -0.30
N VAL A 15 0.79 2.44 -0.87
CA VAL A 15 -0.55 2.52 -0.31
C VAL A 15 -1.22 1.16 -0.34
N VAL A 16 -1.09 0.46 -1.45
CA VAL A 16 -1.71 -0.86 -1.57
C VAL A 16 -1.11 -1.81 -0.55
N VAL A 17 0.21 -1.78 -0.40
CA VAL A 17 0.88 -2.66 0.55
C VAL A 17 0.42 -2.36 1.97
N VAL A 18 0.35 -1.08 2.31
CA VAL A 18 -0.08 -0.68 3.65
C VAL A 18 -1.52 -1.11 3.90
N LEU A 19 -2.38 -0.90 2.91
CA LEU A 19 -3.76 -1.30 3.05
C LEU A 19 -3.89 -2.80 3.29
N MET A 20 -3.17 -3.57 2.52
CA MET A 20 -3.19 -5.01 2.68
C MET A 20 -2.69 -5.42 4.06
N ALA A 21 -1.65 -4.77 4.51
CA ALA A 21 -1.09 -5.07 5.82
C ALA A 21 -2.11 -4.78 6.92
N VAL A 22 -2.81 -3.66 6.79
CA VAL A 22 -3.81 -3.29 7.78
C VAL A 22 -4.95 -4.30 7.79
N ILE A 23 -5.41 -4.69 6.62
CA ILE A 23 -6.49 -5.66 6.52
C ILE A 23 -6.08 -6.98 7.17
N PHE A 24 -4.87 -7.42 6.86
CA PHE A 24 -4.37 -8.65 7.45
C PHE A 24 -4.29 -8.55 8.97
N ALA A 25 -3.79 -7.44 9.46
CA ALA A 25 -3.66 -7.24 10.90
C ALA A 25 -5.03 -7.26 11.58
N LEU A 26 -6.00 -6.60 10.97
CA LEU A 26 -7.34 -6.57 11.52
C LEU A 26 -7.95 -7.96 11.55
N LEU A 27 -7.78 -8.70 10.47
CA LEU A 27 -8.31 -10.06 10.40
C LEU A 27 -7.68 -10.95 11.46
N ARG A 28 -6.41 -10.76 11.68
CA ARG A 28 -5.71 -11.55 12.68
C ARG A 28 -6.20 -11.24 14.08
N THR A 29 -6.36 -9.97 14.35
CA THR A 29 -6.80 -9.55 15.68
C THR A 29 -8.28 -9.91 15.89
N ALA A 30 -9.09 -9.75 14.87
CA ALA A 30 -10.51 -10.05 14.98
C ALA A 30 -10.77 -11.54 15.01
N GLY A 31 -9.96 -12.25 14.25
CA GLY A 31 -10.12 -13.70 14.20
C GLY A 31 -9.51 -14.35 15.38
#